data_0a63586c073312b085b7f01c0d9c0325
#
_entry.id   0a63586c073312b085b7f01c0d9c0325
#
_cell.length_a   1.000
_cell.length_b   1.000
_cell.length_c   1.000
_cell.angle_alpha   90.00
_cell.angle_beta   90.00
_cell.angle_gamma   90.00
#
_symmetry.space_group_name_H-M   'P 1'
#
loop_
_entity.id
_entity.type
_entity.pdbx_description
1 polymer ?
#
loop_
_entity_poly.entity_id
_entity_poly.type
_entity_poly.pdbx_seq_one_letter_code
_entity_poly.pdbx_strand_id
1 'polypeptide(L)'
;TKVNGIDYSYYKINMDQIGLNTEFIKISAEYLIDKKGNYLNFNVNDMYEFRLESEENAKNLDESFGVFVETGIDISPPLSDEILSKEIQTITYEVIGDAKSIYEGESQKLEKLSNGNMLLIVGYDQKGNLIRQLEKVTQKQVEFYMRDTPQYPHTSTIISELLKEAIKNEKDDIEKIIKLTNFVSEYVEDDYESNSVSVFDVIETKKGDCTEHAQFFTVLARAAGFPTREVGGWAYDGKNRFIPHAWTEVAIKLDDDYYWVPADPTWDMIIPVVHIKSNAESILGKFSLILKEVNFANGEKIQY
;
A
#
# COMPACT_ATOMS: atom_id res chain seq x y z
N THR A 1 35.75 -3.14 -12.88
CA THR A 1 36.05 -3.66 -11.53
C THR A 1 36.33 -5.15 -11.61
N LYS A 2 37.32 -5.65 -10.86
CA LYS A 2 37.63 -7.08 -10.72
C LYS A 2 37.17 -7.57 -9.34
N VAL A 3 36.39 -8.62 -9.33
CA VAL A 3 35.96 -9.31 -8.10
C VAL A 3 36.28 -10.80 -8.27
N ASN A 4 37.08 -11.37 -7.38
CA ASN A 4 37.54 -12.77 -7.45
C ASN A 4 38.10 -13.17 -8.82
N GLY A 5 38.86 -12.27 -9.48
CA GLY A 5 39.47 -12.52 -10.77
C GLY A 5 38.55 -12.34 -12.00
N ILE A 6 37.28 -12.10 -11.82
CA ILE A 6 36.30 -11.89 -12.88
C ILE A 6 36.13 -10.38 -13.12
N ASP A 7 36.13 -9.98 -14.41
CA ASP A 7 35.87 -8.59 -14.81
C ASP A 7 34.37 -8.31 -14.84
N TYR A 8 33.96 -7.30 -14.06
CA TYR A 8 32.59 -6.79 -14.04
C TYR A 8 32.52 -5.37 -14.61
N SER A 9 31.45 -5.10 -15.32
CA SER A 9 31.09 -3.76 -15.77
C SER A 9 30.08 -3.17 -14.76
N TYR A 10 30.34 -1.90 -14.41
CA TYR A 10 29.43 -1.14 -13.56
C TYR A 10 28.46 -0.36 -14.42
N TYR A 11 27.18 -0.46 -14.12
CA TYR A 11 26.10 0.31 -14.75
C TYR A 11 25.30 1.01 -13.69
N LYS A 12 25.02 2.29 -13.91
CA LYS A 12 24.05 3.07 -13.15
C LYS A 12 22.93 3.50 -14.07
N ILE A 13 21.72 3.04 -13.79
CA ILE A 13 20.52 3.40 -14.55
C ILE A 13 19.70 4.31 -13.66
N ASN A 14 19.47 5.53 -14.14
CA ASN A 14 18.53 6.44 -13.52
C ASN A 14 17.28 6.47 -14.40
N MET A 15 16.16 6.07 -13.83
CA MET A 15 14.85 6.13 -14.49
C MET A 15 14.02 7.21 -13.81
N ASP A 16 13.62 8.21 -14.57
CA ASP A 16 12.62 9.15 -14.14
C ASP A 16 11.25 8.55 -14.51
N GLN A 17 10.59 7.89 -13.56
CA GLN A 17 9.19 7.53 -13.75
C GLN A 17 8.32 8.74 -13.45
N ILE A 18 7.39 9.03 -14.35
CA ILE A 18 6.35 10.02 -14.10
C ILE A 18 5.38 9.38 -13.12
N GLY A 19 5.49 9.76 -11.87
CA GLY A 19 4.44 9.49 -10.88
C GLY A 19 3.15 10.18 -11.31
N LEU A 20 2.03 9.56 -11.09
CA LEU A 20 0.72 10.09 -11.52
C LEU A 20 0.27 11.32 -10.73
N ASN A 21 0.95 11.62 -9.64
CA ASN A 21 0.72 12.78 -8.77
C ASN A 21 1.70 13.93 -9.06
N THR A 22 2.17 14.10 -10.29
CA THR A 22 3.12 15.17 -10.68
C THR A 22 4.51 15.07 -10.07
N GLU A 23 4.80 14.13 -9.22
CA GLU A 23 6.13 13.88 -8.70
C GLU A 23 6.85 12.81 -9.51
N PHE A 24 8.09 13.12 -9.91
CA PHE A 24 8.95 12.16 -10.58
C PHE A 24 9.54 11.21 -9.54
N ILE A 25 9.16 9.95 -9.59
CA ILE A 25 9.86 8.91 -8.84
C ILE A 25 11.18 8.66 -9.56
N LYS A 26 12.28 9.06 -8.94
CA LYS A 26 13.62 8.72 -9.42
C LYS A 26 14.00 7.34 -8.91
N ILE A 27 14.09 6.38 -9.83
CA ILE A 27 14.63 5.07 -9.53
C ILE A 27 16.10 5.07 -9.97
N SER A 28 17.02 4.94 -9.02
CA SER A 28 18.44 4.72 -9.28
C SER A 28 18.75 3.26 -9.02
N ALA A 29 19.21 2.57 -10.04
CA ALA A 29 19.64 1.18 -9.90
C ALA A 29 21.11 1.04 -10.32
N GLU A 30 21.92 0.39 -9.49
CA GLU A 30 23.33 0.15 -9.71
C GLU A 30 23.59 -1.34 -9.88
N TYR A 31 24.32 -1.71 -10.93
CA TYR A 31 24.56 -3.09 -11.30
C TYR A 31 26.04 -3.36 -11.48
N LEU A 32 26.51 -4.50 -10.99
CA LEU A 32 27.76 -5.12 -11.39
C LEU A 32 27.44 -6.37 -12.23
N ILE A 33 27.80 -6.35 -13.51
CA ILE A 33 27.48 -7.41 -14.48
C ILE A 33 28.77 -7.92 -15.12
N ASP A 34 28.92 -9.24 -15.20
CA ASP A 34 30.03 -9.88 -15.92
C ASP A 34 29.79 -9.87 -17.45
N LYS A 35 30.80 -10.29 -18.23
CA LYS A 35 30.74 -10.37 -19.69
C LYS A 35 29.70 -11.38 -20.24
N LYS A 36 29.16 -12.24 -19.37
CA LYS A 36 28.14 -13.24 -19.72
C LYS A 36 26.73 -12.75 -19.36
N GLY A 37 26.60 -11.56 -18.72
CA GLY A 37 25.33 -11.01 -18.28
C GLY A 37 24.90 -11.45 -16.87
N ASN A 38 25.78 -12.12 -16.08
CA ASN A 38 25.46 -12.48 -14.70
C ASN A 38 25.67 -11.26 -13.79
N TYR A 39 24.72 -11.02 -12.92
CA TYR A 39 24.82 -10.00 -11.88
C TYR A 39 25.69 -10.50 -10.74
N LEU A 40 26.60 -9.64 -10.25
CA LEU A 40 27.28 -9.87 -8.98
C LEU A 40 26.53 -9.20 -7.83
N ASN A 41 26.06 -7.99 -8.10
CA ASN A 41 25.38 -7.14 -7.13
C ASN A 41 24.39 -6.24 -7.89
N PHE A 42 23.28 -5.98 -7.25
CA PHE A 42 22.23 -5.10 -7.76
C PHE A 42 21.68 -4.28 -6.58
N ASN A 43 21.76 -2.96 -6.66
CA ASN A 43 21.29 -2.03 -5.64
C ASN A 43 20.20 -1.14 -6.25
N VAL A 44 19.09 -0.95 -5.52
CA VAL A 44 17.99 -0.06 -5.93
C VAL A 44 17.78 1.00 -4.87
N ASN A 45 18.00 2.26 -5.22
CA ASN A 45 17.79 3.44 -4.37
C ASN A 45 18.50 3.39 -3.01
N ASP A 46 19.59 2.62 -2.88
CA ASP A 46 20.27 2.32 -1.62
C ASP A 46 19.36 1.64 -0.55
N MET A 47 18.20 1.13 -0.97
CA MET A 47 17.25 0.44 -0.09
C MET A 47 17.33 -1.08 -0.20
N TYR A 48 17.56 -1.58 -1.40
CA TYR A 48 17.63 -3.01 -1.65
C TYR A 48 18.98 -3.37 -2.27
N GLU A 49 19.72 -4.24 -1.62
CA GLU A 49 20.95 -4.81 -2.16
C GLU A 49 20.76 -6.31 -2.40
N PHE A 50 20.83 -6.72 -3.67
CA PHE A 50 20.82 -8.11 -4.09
C PHE A 50 22.25 -8.54 -4.41
N ARG A 51 22.70 -9.64 -3.85
CA ARG A 51 24.04 -10.20 -4.10
C ARG A 51 23.93 -11.59 -4.70
N LEU A 52 24.80 -11.89 -5.65
CA LEU A 52 24.95 -13.25 -6.14
C LEU A 52 25.64 -14.08 -5.06
N GLU A 53 24.96 -15.12 -4.60
CA GLU A 53 25.50 -16.09 -3.66
C GLU A 53 25.51 -17.49 -4.26
N SER A 54 26.16 -18.45 -3.57
CA SER A 54 26.06 -19.86 -3.93
C SER A 54 24.62 -20.37 -3.73
N GLU A 55 24.19 -21.36 -4.50
CA GLU A 55 22.88 -21.99 -4.34
C GLU A 55 22.67 -22.52 -2.91
N GLU A 56 23.73 -23.03 -2.27
CA GLU A 56 23.69 -23.49 -0.90
C GLU A 56 23.38 -22.37 0.08
N ASN A 57 24.05 -21.23 -0.04
CA ASN A 57 23.77 -20.06 0.81
C ASN A 57 22.41 -19.46 0.53
N ALA A 58 22.02 -19.35 -0.73
CA ALA A 58 20.72 -18.79 -1.12
C ALA A 58 19.53 -19.65 -0.66
N LYS A 59 19.74 -20.96 -0.48
CA LYS A 59 18.73 -21.90 0.04
C LYS A 59 18.81 -22.11 1.55
N ASN A 60 19.90 -21.74 2.17
CA ASN A 60 20.10 -21.84 3.62
C ASN A 60 19.63 -20.55 4.30
N LEU A 61 18.38 -20.20 4.05
CA LEU A 61 17.67 -19.17 4.78
C LEU A 61 17.33 -19.78 6.15
N ASP A 62 18.27 -19.68 7.10
CA ASP A 62 17.96 -19.86 8.50
C ASP A 62 16.94 -18.76 8.88
N GLU A 63 15.71 -19.19 9.08
CA GLU A 63 14.54 -18.41 9.41
C GLU A 63 13.94 -17.63 8.22
N SER A 64 12.65 -17.77 8.05
CA SER A 64 11.82 -16.81 7.34
C SER A 64 12.06 -15.42 7.94
N PHE A 65 13.01 -14.69 7.41
CA PHE A 65 13.17 -13.27 7.70
C PHE A 65 11.90 -12.59 7.19
N GLY A 66 10.94 -12.48 8.08
CA GLY A 66 9.84 -11.57 7.85
C GLY A 66 10.41 -10.16 7.84
N VAL A 67 10.85 -9.69 6.66
CA VAL A 67 11.23 -8.28 6.43
C VAL A 67 10.17 -7.35 7.03
N PHE A 68 8.95 -7.80 7.10
CA PHE A 68 7.81 -7.13 7.74
C PHE A 68 7.94 -6.93 9.26
N VAL A 69 8.61 -7.81 9.97
CA VAL A 69 8.72 -7.71 11.44
C VAL A 69 9.78 -6.71 11.87
N GLU A 70 10.86 -6.58 11.10
CA GLU A 70 11.95 -5.63 11.41
C GLU A 70 11.66 -4.19 10.95
N THR A 71 10.78 -4.00 9.97
CA THR A 71 10.45 -2.69 9.40
C THR A 71 9.18 -2.05 9.97
N GLY A 72 8.54 -2.69 10.94
CA GLY A 72 7.36 -2.15 11.62
C GLY A 72 7.67 -0.89 12.44
N ILE A 73 6.69 -0.01 12.54
CA ILE A 73 6.74 1.24 13.30
C ILE A 73 6.09 1.03 14.64
N ASP A 74 6.83 1.26 15.72
CA ASP A 74 6.30 1.14 17.07
C ASP A 74 5.37 2.31 17.42
N ILE A 75 4.29 2.01 18.13
CA ILE A 75 3.34 2.99 18.67
C ILE A 75 3.23 2.86 20.18
N SER A 76 3.18 3.98 20.89
CA SER A 76 3.01 4.03 22.34
C SER A 76 2.08 5.19 22.77
N PRO A 77 1.06 4.94 23.62
CA PRO A 77 0.51 3.62 23.90
C PRO A 77 -0.15 2.99 22.65
N PRO A 78 -0.38 1.67 22.62
CA PRO A 78 -1.09 1.02 21.54
C PRO A 78 -2.57 1.44 21.50
N LEU A 79 -3.22 1.26 20.33
CA LEU A 79 -4.67 1.38 20.21
C LEU A 79 -5.32 0.17 20.85
N SER A 80 -6.14 0.39 21.89
CA SER A 80 -6.84 -0.70 22.59
C SER A 80 -8.01 -1.23 21.77
N ASP A 81 -8.44 -2.46 22.05
CA ASP A 81 -9.64 -3.06 21.43
C ASP A 81 -10.89 -2.19 21.66
N GLU A 82 -10.99 -1.50 22.80
CA GLU A 82 -12.08 -0.56 23.05
C GLU A 82 -12.08 0.60 22.05
N ILE A 83 -10.90 1.14 21.70
CA ILE A 83 -10.77 2.20 20.70
C ILE A 83 -11.13 1.65 19.29
N LEU A 84 -10.58 0.50 18.94
CA LEU A 84 -10.78 -0.12 17.63
C LEU A 84 -12.22 -0.60 17.39
N SER A 85 -12.99 -0.85 18.45
CA SER A 85 -14.41 -1.23 18.35
C SER A 85 -15.35 -0.07 18.07
N LYS A 86 -14.86 1.18 18.16
CA LYS A 86 -15.64 2.40 17.92
C LYS A 86 -15.35 2.95 16.53
N GLU A 87 -16.29 3.72 15.99
CA GLU A 87 -16.09 4.44 14.73
C GLU A 87 -15.13 5.61 14.93
N ILE A 88 -13.87 5.41 14.54
CA ILE A 88 -12.80 6.40 14.67
C ILE A 88 -12.94 7.39 13.51
N GLN A 89 -12.89 8.67 13.82
CA GLN A 89 -12.89 9.76 12.87
C GLN A 89 -11.49 10.23 12.52
N THR A 90 -10.68 10.54 13.55
CA THR A 90 -9.28 10.91 13.37
C THR A 90 -8.42 10.35 14.49
N ILE A 91 -7.16 10.06 14.17
CA ILE A 91 -6.13 9.72 15.14
C ILE A 91 -4.98 10.69 14.97
N THR A 92 -4.46 11.18 16.08
CA THR A 92 -3.31 12.11 16.11
C THR A 92 -2.13 11.43 16.78
N TYR A 93 -0.98 11.47 16.11
CA TYR A 93 0.28 10.92 16.59
C TYR A 93 1.36 12.01 16.63
N GLU A 94 2.27 11.95 17.60
CA GLU A 94 3.55 12.63 17.51
C GLU A 94 4.55 11.67 16.88
N VAL A 95 5.20 12.11 15.80
CA VAL A 95 6.20 11.35 15.05
C VAL A 95 7.58 11.64 15.62
N ILE A 96 8.24 10.60 16.12
CA ILE A 96 9.60 10.67 16.65
C ILE A 96 10.56 10.10 15.62
N GLY A 97 11.36 10.93 14.99
CA GLY A 97 12.31 10.55 13.93
C GLY A 97 12.04 11.20 12.60
N ASP A 98 12.36 10.53 11.50
CA ASP A 98 12.24 11.07 10.13
C ASP A 98 10.86 10.79 9.52
N ALA A 99 10.04 11.83 9.39
CA ALA A 99 8.68 11.76 8.83
C ALA A 99 8.63 11.86 7.30
N LYS A 100 9.78 11.95 6.59
CA LYS A 100 9.80 12.17 5.13
C LYS A 100 9.13 11.09 4.31
N SER A 101 9.07 9.86 4.85
CA SER A 101 8.40 8.74 4.20
C SER A 101 6.87 8.77 4.35
N ILE A 102 6.33 9.63 5.19
CA ILE A 102 4.88 9.75 5.38
C ILE A 102 4.30 10.63 4.27
N TYR A 103 3.27 10.12 3.60
CA TYR A 103 2.51 10.91 2.62
C TYR A 103 1.74 12.03 3.31
N GLU A 104 1.67 13.20 2.68
CA GLU A 104 0.85 14.32 3.11
C GLU A 104 -0.23 14.61 2.07
N GLY A 105 -1.48 14.63 2.50
CA GLY A 105 -2.64 14.82 1.64
C GLY A 105 -3.92 15.03 2.42
N GLU A 106 -5.07 14.80 1.79
CA GLU A 106 -6.37 15.09 2.41
C GLU A 106 -6.65 14.22 3.65
N SER A 107 -6.25 12.96 3.63
CA SER A 107 -6.45 12.00 4.74
C SER A 107 -5.34 12.00 5.78
N GLN A 108 -4.23 12.64 5.50
CA GLN A 108 -3.05 12.69 6.36
C GLN A 108 -2.43 14.08 6.33
N LYS A 109 -2.26 14.68 7.50
CA LYS A 109 -1.64 16.00 7.64
C LYS A 109 -0.46 15.95 8.58
N LEU A 110 0.61 16.64 8.22
CA LEU A 110 1.80 16.79 9.03
C LEU A 110 1.91 18.25 9.52
N GLU A 111 2.00 18.44 10.82
CA GLU A 111 2.18 19.76 11.44
C GLU A 111 3.45 19.77 12.27
N LYS A 112 4.26 20.82 12.14
CA LYS A 112 5.51 20.93 12.89
C LYS A 112 5.25 21.40 14.32
N LEU A 113 5.75 20.65 15.29
CA LEU A 113 5.69 20.99 16.71
C LEU A 113 6.86 21.92 17.12
N SER A 114 6.69 22.61 18.24
CA SER A 114 7.71 23.52 18.80
C SER A 114 9.00 22.81 19.24
N ASN A 115 8.91 21.52 19.57
CA ASN A 115 10.06 20.66 19.92
C ASN A 115 10.83 20.14 18.70
N GLY A 116 10.35 20.44 17.48
CA GLY A 116 10.95 20.00 16.22
C GLY A 116 10.39 18.70 15.64
N ASN A 117 9.63 17.93 16.40
CA ASN A 117 8.91 16.74 15.92
C ASN A 117 7.74 17.12 15.00
N MET A 118 7.14 16.15 14.36
CA MET A 118 5.94 16.33 13.56
C MET A 118 4.72 15.76 14.29
N LEU A 119 3.59 16.41 14.13
CA LEU A 119 2.28 15.86 14.49
C LEU A 119 1.67 15.28 13.23
N LEU A 120 1.30 14.01 13.26
CA LEU A 120 0.60 13.33 12.17
C LEU A 120 -0.87 13.18 12.57
N ILE A 121 -1.77 13.70 11.74
CA ILE A 121 -3.21 13.55 11.89
C ILE A 121 -3.70 12.67 10.74
N VAL A 122 -4.30 11.52 11.07
CA VAL A 122 -4.86 10.57 10.11
C VAL A 122 -6.37 10.52 10.27
N GLY A 123 -7.10 10.55 9.17
CA GLY A 123 -8.57 10.45 9.15
C GLY A 123 -9.25 11.65 8.52
N TYR A 124 -10.54 11.81 8.78
CA TYR A 124 -11.39 12.75 8.06
C TYR A 124 -12.31 13.52 9.03
N ASP A 125 -12.53 14.81 8.76
CA ASP A 125 -13.56 15.58 9.48
C ASP A 125 -14.93 15.25 8.88
N GLN A 126 -15.74 14.46 9.58
CA GLN A 126 -17.03 13.97 9.09
C GLN A 126 -18.14 15.05 8.99
N LYS A 127 -17.81 16.32 9.08
CA LYS A 127 -18.77 17.39 8.82
C LYS A 127 -19.05 17.49 7.32
N GLY A 128 -20.07 16.80 6.85
CA GLY A 128 -20.50 16.80 5.46
C GLY A 128 -20.31 15.43 4.77
N ASN A 129 -20.29 15.45 3.44
CA ASN A 129 -20.10 14.22 2.66
C ASN A 129 -18.62 13.78 2.73
N LEU A 130 -18.37 12.63 3.33
CA LEU A 130 -17.03 12.07 3.53
C LEU A 130 -16.25 11.95 2.22
N ILE A 131 -16.88 11.50 1.12
CA ILE A 131 -16.20 11.34 -0.17
C ILE A 131 -15.64 12.66 -0.68
N ARG A 132 -16.29 13.79 -0.41
CA ARG A 132 -15.80 15.11 -0.82
C ARG A 132 -14.54 15.58 -0.06
N GLN A 133 -14.21 14.92 1.03
CA GLN A 133 -13.00 15.18 1.82
C GLN A 133 -11.80 14.32 1.37
N LEU A 134 -12.04 13.38 0.44
CA LEU A 134 -11.01 12.52 -0.11
C LEU A 134 -10.22 13.25 -1.21
N GLU A 135 -9.06 12.72 -1.54
CA GLU A 135 -8.21 13.24 -2.62
C GLU A 135 -8.92 13.19 -3.96
N LYS A 136 -8.94 14.33 -4.70
CA LYS A 136 -9.51 14.39 -6.04
C LYS A 136 -8.66 13.65 -7.05
N VAL A 137 -9.34 13.02 -8.01
CA VAL A 137 -8.72 12.28 -9.12
C VAL A 137 -8.80 13.11 -10.40
N THR A 138 -7.69 13.29 -11.07
CA THR A 138 -7.66 13.97 -12.36
C THR A 138 -8.15 13.05 -13.48
N GLN A 139 -8.67 13.62 -14.56
CA GLN A 139 -9.09 12.85 -15.74
C GLN A 139 -7.95 12.01 -16.31
N LYS A 140 -6.72 12.52 -16.28
CA LYS A 140 -5.53 11.77 -16.71
C LYS A 140 -5.27 10.52 -15.87
N GLN A 141 -5.50 10.59 -14.55
CA GLN A 141 -5.40 9.45 -13.66
C GLN A 141 -6.52 8.43 -13.91
N VAL A 142 -7.76 8.90 -14.14
CA VAL A 142 -8.88 8.01 -14.54
C VAL A 142 -8.50 7.18 -15.77
N GLU A 143 -8.03 7.81 -16.82
CA GLU A 143 -7.63 7.13 -18.06
C GLU A 143 -6.45 6.19 -17.85
N PHE A 144 -5.47 6.59 -17.04
CA PHE A 144 -4.29 5.79 -16.78
C PHE A 144 -4.63 4.51 -16.00
N TYR A 145 -5.43 4.62 -14.93
CA TYR A 145 -5.74 3.49 -14.07
C TYR A 145 -6.84 2.58 -14.61
N MET A 146 -7.44 2.92 -15.74
CA MET A 146 -8.35 2.05 -16.50
C MET A 146 -7.66 1.26 -17.61
N ARG A 147 -6.35 1.39 -17.77
CA ARG A 147 -5.64 0.64 -18.84
C ARG A 147 -5.59 -0.85 -18.52
N ASP A 148 -5.94 -1.65 -19.52
CA ASP A 148 -5.72 -3.10 -19.51
C ASP A 148 -4.24 -3.37 -19.78
N THR A 149 -3.61 -4.13 -18.91
CA THR A 149 -2.18 -4.45 -18.98
C THR A 149 -1.94 -5.89 -18.54
N PRO A 150 -0.78 -6.51 -18.86
CA PRO A 150 -0.46 -7.84 -18.35
C PRO A 150 -0.50 -7.96 -16.82
N GLN A 151 -0.18 -6.89 -16.09
CA GLN A 151 -0.27 -6.86 -14.64
C GLN A 151 -1.72 -6.73 -14.16
N TYR A 152 -2.57 -6.03 -14.92
CA TYR A 152 -3.98 -5.78 -14.58
C TYR A 152 -4.90 -6.15 -15.74
N PRO A 153 -5.06 -7.47 -16.05
CA PRO A 153 -5.81 -7.96 -17.20
C PRO A 153 -7.33 -7.97 -16.94
N HIS A 154 -7.91 -6.81 -16.67
CA HIS A 154 -9.28 -6.66 -16.21
C HIS A 154 -10.33 -6.95 -17.28
N THR A 155 -9.94 -7.04 -18.56
CA THR A 155 -10.85 -7.41 -19.67
C THR A 155 -10.96 -8.91 -19.91
N SER A 156 -10.23 -9.75 -19.15
CA SER A 156 -10.25 -11.20 -19.33
C SER A 156 -11.59 -11.83 -18.94
N THR A 157 -11.93 -12.95 -19.58
CA THR A 157 -13.21 -13.65 -19.35
C THR A 157 -13.35 -14.14 -17.91
N ILE A 158 -12.29 -14.72 -17.34
CA ILE A 158 -12.32 -15.24 -15.97
C ILE A 158 -12.56 -14.12 -14.95
N ILE A 159 -11.97 -12.93 -15.15
CA ILE A 159 -12.21 -11.77 -14.29
C ILE A 159 -13.66 -11.31 -14.41
N SER A 160 -14.22 -11.30 -15.62
CA SER A 160 -15.63 -10.93 -15.83
C SER A 160 -16.60 -11.91 -15.15
N GLU A 161 -16.26 -13.20 -15.07
CA GLU A 161 -17.05 -14.21 -14.37
C GLU A 161 -16.98 -14.03 -12.85
N LEU A 162 -15.78 -13.86 -12.29
CA LEU A 162 -15.58 -13.59 -10.87
C LEU A 162 -16.25 -12.27 -10.44
N LEU A 163 -16.17 -11.24 -11.26
CA LEU A 163 -16.85 -9.98 -10.99
C LEU A 163 -18.38 -10.18 -10.84
N LYS A 164 -19.00 -10.96 -11.75
CA LYS A 164 -20.45 -11.23 -11.66
C LYS A 164 -20.81 -11.99 -10.38
N GLU A 165 -19.94 -12.88 -9.93
CA GLU A 165 -20.08 -13.59 -8.66
C GLU A 165 -19.98 -12.63 -7.48
N ALA A 166 -18.96 -11.76 -7.47
CA ALA A 166 -18.68 -10.85 -6.38
C ALA A 166 -19.79 -9.81 -6.16
N ILE A 167 -20.15 -9.06 -7.21
CA ILE A 167 -21.11 -7.94 -7.07
C ILE A 167 -22.56 -8.33 -7.37
N LYS A 168 -22.79 -9.48 -8.00
CA LYS A 168 -24.14 -9.95 -8.43
C LYS A 168 -24.86 -8.88 -9.27
N ASN A 169 -25.98 -8.38 -8.78
CA ASN A 169 -26.79 -7.37 -9.46
C ASN A 169 -26.73 -5.99 -8.78
N GLU A 170 -25.67 -5.74 -7.99
CA GLU A 170 -25.50 -4.47 -7.29
C GLU A 170 -25.36 -3.31 -8.27
N LYS A 171 -26.03 -2.19 -7.98
CA LYS A 171 -26.00 -0.99 -8.82
C LYS A 171 -25.36 0.21 -8.13
N ASP A 172 -25.41 0.24 -6.81
CA ASP A 172 -24.74 1.29 -6.05
C ASP A 172 -23.23 1.10 -6.08
N ASP A 173 -22.50 2.15 -6.40
CA ASP A 173 -21.06 2.08 -6.63
C ASP A 173 -20.27 1.85 -5.33
N ILE A 174 -20.72 2.42 -4.21
CA ILE A 174 -20.10 2.18 -2.91
C ILE A 174 -20.35 0.74 -2.46
N GLU A 175 -21.59 0.25 -2.61
CA GLU A 175 -21.93 -1.13 -2.29
C GLU A 175 -21.18 -2.16 -3.16
N LYS A 176 -20.89 -1.83 -4.42
CA LYS A 176 -20.03 -2.67 -5.27
C LYS A 176 -18.63 -2.77 -4.68
N ILE A 177 -18.04 -1.64 -4.22
CA ILE A 177 -16.70 -1.64 -3.64
C ILE A 177 -16.69 -2.45 -2.35
N ILE A 178 -17.68 -2.26 -1.47
CA ILE A 178 -17.81 -3.05 -0.24
C ILE A 178 -17.88 -4.54 -0.55
N LYS A 179 -18.72 -4.94 -1.51
CA LYS A 179 -18.81 -6.35 -1.92
C LYS A 179 -17.53 -6.89 -2.53
N LEU A 180 -16.81 -6.09 -3.32
CA LEU A 180 -15.52 -6.48 -3.88
C LEU A 180 -14.46 -6.65 -2.81
N THR A 181 -14.42 -5.76 -1.81
CA THR A 181 -13.50 -5.83 -0.68
C THR A 181 -13.72 -7.11 0.11
N ASN A 182 -14.97 -7.37 0.49
CA ASN A 182 -15.35 -8.59 1.18
C ASN A 182 -15.07 -9.85 0.33
N PHE A 183 -15.44 -9.84 -0.96
CA PHE A 183 -15.21 -10.98 -1.86
C PHE A 183 -13.74 -11.35 -1.95
N VAL A 184 -12.84 -10.37 -2.10
CA VAL A 184 -11.40 -10.62 -2.20
C VAL A 184 -10.85 -11.13 -0.88
N SER A 185 -11.24 -10.53 0.26
CA SER A 185 -10.84 -10.97 1.60
C SER A 185 -11.27 -12.42 1.89
N GLU A 186 -12.44 -12.85 1.40
CA GLU A 186 -12.90 -14.24 1.57
C GLU A 186 -12.30 -15.20 0.53
N TYR A 187 -11.92 -14.71 -0.66
CA TYR A 187 -11.44 -15.54 -1.77
C TYR A 187 -9.98 -15.91 -1.62
N VAL A 188 -9.15 -14.99 -1.11
CA VAL A 188 -7.69 -15.15 -0.98
C VAL A 188 -7.35 -15.45 0.47
N GLU A 189 -6.72 -16.59 0.73
CA GLU A 189 -6.18 -16.96 2.04
C GLU A 189 -4.82 -16.29 2.24
N ASP A 190 -4.59 -15.70 3.42
CA ASP A 190 -3.31 -15.10 3.79
C ASP A 190 -2.17 -16.12 3.74
N ASP A 191 -1.21 -15.94 2.85
CA ASP A 191 -0.03 -16.77 2.70
C ASP A 191 1.20 -15.91 2.37
N TYR A 192 2.02 -15.60 3.37
CA TYR A 192 3.24 -14.82 3.24
C TYR A 192 4.38 -15.56 2.51
N GLU A 193 4.20 -16.85 2.23
CA GLU A 193 5.15 -17.66 1.44
C GLU A 193 4.67 -17.82 -0.02
N SER A 194 3.56 -17.18 -0.39
CA SER A 194 3.03 -17.20 -1.75
C SER A 194 4.06 -16.64 -2.74
N ASN A 195 4.21 -17.36 -3.85
CA ASN A 195 5.08 -16.94 -4.97
C ASN A 195 4.25 -16.57 -6.20
N SER A 196 3.06 -16.02 -6.01
CA SER A 196 2.21 -15.59 -7.12
C SER A 196 2.89 -14.48 -7.91
N VAL A 197 3.02 -14.66 -9.21
CA VAL A 197 3.66 -13.67 -10.12
C VAL A 197 2.62 -12.92 -10.96
N SER A 198 1.37 -13.35 -10.90
CA SER A 198 0.25 -12.74 -11.63
C SER A 198 -1.07 -12.94 -10.91
N VAL A 199 -2.05 -12.13 -11.25
CA VAL A 199 -3.42 -12.29 -10.73
C VAL A 199 -4.03 -13.66 -11.08
N PHE A 200 -3.60 -14.29 -12.17
CA PHE A 200 -4.09 -15.62 -12.53
C PHE A 200 -3.57 -16.71 -11.59
N ASP A 201 -2.33 -16.56 -11.09
CA ASP A 201 -1.80 -17.46 -10.05
C ASP A 201 -2.58 -17.30 -8.75
N VAL A 202 -2.93 -16.06 -8.37
CA VAL A 202 -3.79 -15.78 -7.21
C VAL A 202 -5.17 -16.44 -7.37
N ILE A 203 -5.76 -16.35 -8.56
CA ILE A 203 -7.07 -16.98 -8.85
C ILE A 203 -6.98 -18.51 -8.74
N GLU A 204 -5.89 -19.12 -9.21
CA GLU A 204 -5.69 -20.57 -9.18
C GLU A 204 -5.40 -21.08 -7.77
N THR A 205 -4.47 -20.43 -7.08
CA THR A 205 -3.99 -20.87 -5.75
C THR A 205 -4.92 -20.44 -4.62
N LYS A 206 -5.64 -19.34 -4.79
CA LYS A 206 -6.42 -18.63 -3.76
C LYS A 206 -5.58 -18.24 -2.53
N LYS A 207 -4.31 -17.91 -2.75
CA LYS A 207 -3.34 -17.58 -1.70
C LYS A 207 -2.55 -16.35 -2.08
N GLY A 208 -2.22 -15.54 -1.09
CA GLY A 208 -1.40 -14.37 -1.26
C GLY A 208 -1.26 -13.55 0.02
N ASP A 209 -0.35 -12.58 0.00
CA ASP A 209 -0.24 -11.57 1.04
C ASP A 209 -1.05 -10.31 0.68
N CYS A 210 -0.80 -9.20 1.36
CA CYS A 210 -1.50 -7.94 1.09
C CYS A 210 -1.32 -7.44 -0.36
N THR A 211 -0.21 -7.78 -1.01
CA THR A 211 0.08 -7.37 -2.40
C THR A 211 -0.84 -8.08 -3.39
N GLU A 212 -1.00 -9.40 -3.24
CA GLU A 212 -1.89 -10.20 -4.06
C GLU A 212 -3.36 -9.84 -3.85
N HIS A 213 -3.77 -9.59 -2.60
CA HIS A 213 -5.12 -9.09 -2.31
C HIS A 213 -5.37 -7.75 -3.02
N ALA A 214 -4.45 -6.80 -2.90
CA ALA A 214 -4.56 -5.48 -3.54
C ALA A 214 -4.58 -5.59 -5.07
N GLN A 215 -3.73 -6.45 -5.67
CA GLN A 215 -3.70 -6.67 -7.10
C GLN A 215 -5.00 -7.30 -7.60
N PHE A 216 -5.50 -8.34 -6.95
CA PHE A 216 -6.73 -9.02 -7.36
C PHE A 216 -7.95 -8.11 -7.25
N PHE A 217 -8.05 -7.36 -6.15
CA PHE A 217 -9.08 -6.33 -6.00
C PHE A 217 -8.99 -5.28 -7.11
N THR A 218 -7.78 -4.77 -7.40
CA THR A 218 -7.56 -3.76 -8.45
C THR A 218 -8.08 -4.23 -9.80
N VAL A 219 -7.83 -5.49 -10.15
CA VAL A 219 -8.30 -6.07 -11.42
C VAL A 219 -9.83 -6.16 -11.46
N LEU A 220 -10.46 -6.64 -10.38
CA LEU A 220 -11.91 -6.74 -10.28
C LEU A 220 -12.58 -5.36 -10.28
N ALA A 221 -12.04 -4.39 -9.55
CA ALA A 221 -12.57 -3.03 -9.51
C ALA A 221 -12.49 -2.34 -10.88
N ARG A 222 -11.36 -2.49 -11.61
CA ARG A 222 -11.23 -1.99 -12.99
C ARG A 222 -12.22 -2.69 -13.94
N ALA A 223 -12.42 -3.99 -13.80
CA ALA A 223 -13.44 -4.71 -14.57
C ALA A 223 -14.88 -4.22 -14.26
N ALA A 224 -15.13 -3.75 -13.05
CA ALA A 224 -16.39 -3.11 -12.66
C ALA A 224 -16.53 -1.67 -13.17
N GLY A 225 -15.48 -1.10 -13.80
CA GLY A 225 -15.46 0.26 -14.35
C GLY A 225 -14.85 1.32 -13.43
N PHE A 226 -14.24 0.93 -12.31
CA PHE A 226 -13.62 1.84 -11.35
C PHE A 226 -12.10 1.97 -11.58
N PRO A 227 -11.59 3.16 -11.94
CA PRO A 227 -10.16 3.41 -11.93
C PRO A 227 -9.62 3.10 -10.52
N THR A 228 -8.62 2.23 -10.44
CA THR A 228 -8.12 1.74 -9.15
C THR A 228 -6.60 1.69 -9.16
N ARG A 229 -5.97 2.10 -8.07
CA ARG A 229 -4.52 2.02 -7.84
C ARG A 229 -4.19 1.28 -6.56
N GLU A 230 -3.06 0.60 -6.58
CA GLU A 230 -2.44 0.07 -5.37
C GLU A 230 -1.66 1.18 -4.68
N VAL A 231 -1.68 1.18 -3.37
CA VAL A 231 -0.94 2.10 -2.51
C VAL A 231 -0.29 1.33 -1.38
N GLY A 232 0.78 1.88 -0.84
CA GLY A 232 1.52 1.25 0.23
C GLY A 232 1.76 2.21 1.40
N GLY A 233 2.10 1.62 2.53
CA GLY A 233 2.39 2.34 3.76
C GLY A 233 2.48 1.40 4.94
N TRP A 234 1.89 1.79 6.03
CA TRP A 234 1.85 1.02 7.26
C TRP A 234 0.43 0.93 7.78
N ALA A 235 0.03 -0.28 8.18
CA ALA A 235 -1.27 -0.51 8.79
C ALA A 235 -1.10 -1.09 10.20
N TYR A 236 -1.99 -0.73 11.11
CA TYR A 236 -1.92 -1.17 12.51
C TYR A 236 -2.22 -2.66 12.63
N ASP A 237 -1.31 -3.42 13.25
CA ASP A 237 -1.39 -4.88 13.39
C ASP A 237 -2.39 -5.39 14.44
N GLY A 238 -3.16 -4.50 15.05
CA GLY A 238 -4.09 -4.83 16.14
C GLY A 238 -3.42 -5.09 17.50
N LYS A 239 -2.10 -4.88 17.62
CA LYS A 239 -1.34 -5.11 18.86
C LYS A 239 -0.62 -3.84 19.33
N ASN A 240 0.52 -3.54 18.74
CA ASN A 240 1.33 -2.40 19.18
C ASN A 240 2.23 -1.82 18.10
N ARG A 241 2.04 -2.21 16.85
CA ARG A 241 2.88 -1.78 15.73
C ARG A 241 2.07 -1.46 14.50
N PHE A 242 2.61 -0.58 13.68
CA PHE A 242 2.23 -0.45 12.29
C PHE A 242 3.20 -1.27 11.44
N ILE A 243 2.67 -2.21 10.66
CA ILE A 243 3.45 -3.08 9.77
C ILE A 243 3.36 -2.58 8.33
N PRO A 244 4.39 -2.78 7.49
CA PRO A 244 4.29 -2.52 6.07
C PRO A 244 3.09 -3.24 5.47
N HIS A 245 2.32 -2.51 4.66
CA HIS A 245 1.06 -3.01 4.11
C HIS A 245 0.76 -2.39 2.77
N ALA A 246 0.10 -3.16 1.90
CA ALA A 246 -0.43 -2.71 0.63
C ALA A 246 -1.96 -2.78 0.65
N TRP A 247 -2.60 -1.74 0.13
CA TRP A 247 -4.05 -1.68 -0.06
C TRP A 247 -4.39 -0.95 -1.36
N THR A 248 -5.62 -0.53 -1.54
CA THR A 248 -6.07 0.09 -2.78
C THR A 248 -6.76 1.42 -2.55
N GLU A 249 -6.80 2.24 -3.60
CA GLU A 249 -7.64 3.42 -3.69
C GLU A 249 -8.46 3.34 -4.98
N VAL A 250 -9.78 3.47 -4.85
CA VAL A 250 -10.77 3.34 -5.92
C VAL A 250 -11.32 4.71 -6.27
N ALA A 251 -11.28 5.11 -7.54
CA ALA A 251 -11.83 6.38 -7.98
C ALA A 251 -13.35 6.27 -8.13
N ILE A 252 -14.09 6.95 -7.26
CA ILE A 252 -15.54 7.03 -7.29
C ILE A 252 -15.97 8.38 -7.85
N LYS A 253 -16.92 8.35 -8.77
CA LYS A 253 -17.52 9.56 -9.32
C LYS A 253 -18.62 10.09 -8.39
N LEU A 254 -18.48 11.35 -7.96
CA LEU A 254 -19.50 12.08 -7.25
C LEU A 254 -19.74 13.41 -7.97
N ASP A 255 -20.93 13.58 -8.50
CA ASP A 255 -21.27 14.66 -9.43
C ASP A 255 -20.35 14.67 -10.66
N ASP A 256 -19.56 15.73 -10.87
CA ASP A 256 -18.64 15.87 -12.00
C ASP A 256 -17.18 15.51 -11.65
N ASP A 257 -16.88 15.25 -10.39
CA ASP A 257 -15.54 14.97 -9.88
C ASP A 257 -15.36 13.48 -9.53
N TYR A 258 -14.12 13.01 -9.56
CA TYR A 258 -13.73 11.71 -9.02
C TYR A 258 -12.91 11.89 -7.75
N TYR A 259 -13.04 10.93 -6.81
CA TYR A 259 -12.34 10.94 -5.52
C TYR A 259 -11.78 9.55 -5.22
N TRP A 260 -10.56 9.52 -4.65
CA TRP A 260 -9.91 8.27 -4.24
C TRP A 260 -10.52 7.76 -2.93
N VAL A 261 -11.27 6.68 -2.99
CA VAL A 261 -11.82 5.97 -1.82
C VAL A 261 -10.88 4.85 -1.44
N PRO A 262 -10.22 4.89 -0.27
CA PRO A 262 -9.38 3.79 0.20
C PRO A 262 -10.21 2.54 0.50
N ALA A 263 -9.69 1.38 0.06
CA ALA A 263 -10.26 0.06 0.35
C ALA A 263 -9.12 -0.94 0.60
N ASP A 264 -9.21 -1.64 1.71
CA ASP A 264 -8.26 -2.68 2.07
C ASP A 264 -8.92 -4.06 1.94
N PRO A 265 -8.63 -4.78 0.85
CA PRO A 265 -9.21 -6.09 0.61
C PRO A 265 -8.57 -7.22 1.43
N THR A 266 -7.46 -6.99 2.12
CA THR A 266 -6.85 -7.98 3.00
C THR A 266 -7.67 -8.11 4.29
N TRP A 267 -8.07 -6.98 4.86
CA TRP A 267 -8.76 -6.91 6.15
C TRP A 267 -10.23 -6.50 6.05
N ASP A 268 -10.80 -6.51 4.85
CA ASP A 268 -12.20 -6.13 4.56
C ASP A 268 -12.57 -4.74 5.13
N MET A 269 -11.73 -3.73 4.87
CA MET A 269 -11.92 -2.39 5.40
C MET A 269 -12.16 -1.36 4.30
N ILE A 270 -13.09 -0.44 4.55
CA ILE A 270 -13.32 0.73 3.70
C ILE A 270 -12.98 1.99 4.48
N ILE A 271 -12.19 2.87 3.87
CA ILE A 271 -11.71 4.13 4.44
C ILE A 271 -11.05 3.91 5.82
N PRO A 272 -10.04 3.02 5.90
CA PRO A 272 -9.40 2.71 7.17
C PRO A 272 -8.61 3.92 7.70
N VAL A 273 -8.89 4.34 8.94
CA VAL A 273 -8.14 5.42 9.64
C VAL A 273 -6.94 4.89 10.42
N VAL A 274 -6.76 3.58 10.45
CA VAL A 274 -5.62 2.89 11.08
C VAL A 274 -4.52 2.57 10.07
N HIS A 275 -4.54 3.22 8.92
CA HIS A 275 -3.54 3.10 7.86
C HIS A 275 -2.81 4.43 7.68
N ILE A 276 -1.49 4.36 7.59
CA ILE A 276 -0.61 5.51 7.32
C ILE A 276 -0.01 5.30 5.93
N LYS A 277 -0.45 6.09 4.96
CA LYS A 277 0.05 6.03 3.59
C LYS A 277 1.47 6.56 3.53
N SER A 278 2.37 5.84 2.84
CA SER A 278 3.72 6.31 2.56
C SER A 278 3.77 7.13 1.27
N ASN A 279 4.75 8.03 1.20
CA ASN A 279 5.16 8.52 -0.11
C ASN A 279 5.99 7.42 -0.80
N ALA A 280 6.04 7.45 -2.14
CA ALA A 280 6.69 6.40 -2.93
C ALA A 280 8.23 6.35 -2.77
N GLU A 281 8.83 7.22 -1.95
CA GLU A 281 10.28 7.30 -1.80
C GLU A 281 10.85 6.28 -0.81
N SER A 282 10.06 5.81 0.18
CA SER A 282 10.52 4.81 1.14
C SER A 282 9.37 4.20 1.94
N ILE A 283 9.29 2.88 1.94
CA ILE A 283 8.47 2.10 2.89
C ILE A 283 9.23 1.79 4.19
N LEU A 284 10.51 2.16 4.28
CA LEU A 284 11.30 1.98 5.49
C LEU A 284 11.07 3.18 6.41
N GLY A 285 10.11 3.08 7.29
CA GLY A 285 9.85 4.07 8.33
C GLY A 285 11.01 4.11 9.34
N LYS A 286 11.71 5.25 9.39
CA LYS A 286 12.73 5.52 10.43
C LYS A 286 12.16 6.40 11.53
N PHE A 287 10.97 6.07 12.00
CA PHE A 287 10.27 6.81 13.03
C PHE A 287 9.48 5.88 13.94
N SER A 288 9.07 6.40 15.08
CA SER A 288 8.08 5.78 15.96
C SER A 288 6.95 6.76 16.23
N LEU A 289 5.84 6.25 16.75
CA LEU A 289 4.62 7.02 16.97
C LEU A 289 4.27 7.09 18.46
N ILE A 290 3.94 8.28 18.94
CA ILE A 290 3.31 8.48 20.24
C ILE A 290 1.87 8.86 19.99
N LEU A 291 0.93 8.03 20.46
CA LEU A 291 -0.50 8.34 20.38
C LEU A 291 -0.83 9.54 21.25
N LYS A 292 -1.48 10.54 20.68
CA LYS A 292 -1.83 11.79 21.38
C LYS A 292 -3.34 11.93 21.57
N GLU A 293 -4.11 11.57 20.56
CA GLU A 293 -5.55 11.84 20.57
C GLU A 293 -6.28 10.89 19.61
N VAL A 294 -7.46 10.46 20.01
CA VAL A 294 -8.42 9.75 19.15
C VAL A 294 -9.76 10.48 19.23
N ASN A 295 -10.30 10.87 18.09
CA ASN A 295 -11.64 11.45 17.98
C ASN A 295 -12.56 10.44 17.31
N PHE A 296 -13.76 10.28 17.84
CA PHE A 296 -14.78 9.36 17.35
C PHE A 296 -15.94 10.09 16.66
N ALA A 297 -16.62 9.41 15.75
CA ALA A 297 -17.74 9.97 14.99
C ALA A 297 -18.91 10.47 15.89
N ASN A 298 -19.06 9.88 17.08
CA ASN A 298 -20.07 10.31 18.06
C ASN A 298 -19.68 11.59 18.84
N GLY A 299 -18.53 12.18 18.56
CA GLY A 299 -17.99 13.37 19.25
C GLY A 299 -17.21 13.08 20.53
N GLU A 300 -17.08 11.80 20.91
CA GLU A 300 -16.18 11.39 22.01
C GLU A 300 -14.73 11.62 21.62
N LYS A 301 -13.89 11.90 22.63
CA LYS A 301 -12.47 12.16 22.44
C LYS A 301 -11.65 11.56 23.59
N ILE A 302 -10.57 10.87 23.22
CA ILE A 302 -9.57 10.39 24.17
C ILE A 302 -8.26 11.13 23.92
N GLN A 303 -7.61 11.60 24.99
CA GLN A 303 -6.29 12.27 24.95
C GLN A 303 -5.29 11.48 25.80
N TYR A 304 -4.03 11.43 25.34
CA TYR A 304 -2.90 10.73 25.95
C TYR A 304 -1.77 11.67 26.31
#